data_ae00da8229cfce01d59f3a6ac147329a
#
_entry.id   ae00da8229cfce01d59f3a6ac147329a
#
_cell.length_a   1.000
_cell.length_b   1.000
_cell.length_c   1.000
_cell.angle_alpha   90.00
_cell.angle_beta   90.00
_cell.angle_gamma   90.00
#
_symmetry.space_group_name_H-M   'P 1'
#
loop_
_entity.id
_entity.type
_entity.pdbx_description
1 polymer ?
#
loop_
_entity_poly.entity_id
_entity_poly.type
_entity_poly.pdbx_seq_one_letter_code
_entity_poly.pdbx_strand_id
1 'polypeptide(L)'
;PWLTSGKPINFELTMPQTVKYLYKQSGRKPDLDLWTKFVPVSGNLNVDEVDDIEKIWASTARKIGYSKNKLKKEIYPISSLYAIADHSRTLLFALADGALPSNSGGGYNLRSIYRRSMDFANKYNVKLDYSKLIELHAKELKPQYPELSKSVKSVQEILKAEERKYTQSKIVSKRIISKIIKTTVDENKLLELYDSKGITPEELSEASKGKIKVPSDFYLKVASRHEKR
;
A
#
# COMPACT_ATOMS: atom_id res chain seq x y z
N PRO A 1 -20.72 1.48 -10.36
CA PRO A 1 -20.85 0.37 -9.39
C PRO A 1 -21.92 0.65 -8.34
N TRP A 2 -21.87 1.79 -7.64
CA TRP A 2 -22.85 2.16 -6.62
C TRP A 2 -24.29 2.10 -7.15
N LEU A 3 -24.55 2.76 -8.26
CA LEU A 3 -25.88 2.83 -8.88
C LEU A 3 -26.45 1.46 -9.32
N THR A 4 -25.57 0.53 -9.70
CA THR A 4 -25.97 -0.76 -10.26
C THR A 4 -25.97 -1.89 -9.25
N SER A 5 -25.15 -1.82 -8.20
CA SER A 5 -24.95 -2.91 -7.22
C SER A 5 -25.35 -2.57 -5.80
N GLY A 6 -25.55 -1.29 -5.49
CA GLY A 6 -25.77 -0.80 -4.12
C GLY A 6 -24.57 -0.96 -3.17
N LYS A 7 -23.43 -1.46 -3.68
CA LYS A 7 -22.23 -1.67 -2.84
C LYS A 7 -21.40 -0.41 -2.76
N PRO A 8 -20.95 0.01 -1.56
CA PRO A 8 -20.14 1.21 -1.38
C PRO A 8 -18.70 1.05 -1.89
N ILE A 9 -18.23 -0.18 -2.10
CA ILE A 9 -16.83 -0.49 -2.37
C ILE A 9 -16.71 -1.16 -3.74
N ASN A 10 -16.00 -0.50 -4.66
CA ASN A 10 -15.80 -0.98 -6.02
C ASN A 10 -14.92 -2.23 -6.12
N PHE A 11 -13.93 -2.37 -5.25
CA PHE A 11 -12.98 -3.50 -5.27
C PHE A 11 -13.67 -4.85 -5.08
N GLU A 12 -14.76 -4.89 -4.30
CA GLU A 12 -15.56 -6.12 -4.10
C GLU A 12 -16.34 -6.54 -5.35
N LEU A 13 -16.52 -5.62 -6.32
CA LEU A 13 -17.19 -5.90 -7.59
C LEU A 13 -16.19 -6.28 -8.67
N THR A 14 -15.05 -5.59 -8.71
CA THR A 14 -14.06 -5.75 -9.77
C THR A 14 -13.04 -6.85 -9.50
N MET A 15 -12.87 -7.25 -8.23
CA MET A 15 -11.90 -8.27 -7.78
C MET A 15 -12.48 -9.15 -6.66
N PRO A 16 -13.69 -9.74 -6.84
CA PRO A 16 -14.41 -10.39 -5.75
C PRO A 16 -13.67 -11.57 -5.10
N GLN A 17 -13.00 -12.41 -5.90
CA GLN A 17 -12.28 -13.57 -5.37
C GLN A 17 -10.99 -13.15 -4.64
N THR A 18 -10.27 -12.20 -5.22
CA THR A 18 -9.05 -11.64 -4.62
C THR A 18 -9.36 -10.94 -3.29
N VAL A 19 -10.38 -10.10 -3.24
CA VAL A 19 -10.80 -9.41 -2.00
C VAL A 19 -11.28 -10.41 -0.95
N LYS A 20 -12.09 -11.41 -1.33
CA LYS A 20 -12.53 -12.48 -0.42
C LYS A 20 -11.34 -13.26 0.15
N TYR A 21 -10.35 -13.54 -0.66
CA TYR A 21 -9.11 -14.19 -0.20
C TYR A 21 -8.39 -13.32 0.84
N LEU A 22 -8.20 -12.02 0.57
CA LEU A 22 -7.54 -11.10 1.49
C LEU A 22 -8.29 -10.94 2.82
N TYR A 23 -9.62 -10.89 2.80
CA TYR A 23 -10.43 -10.91 4.03
C TYR A 23 -10.16 -12.17 4.86
N LYS A 24 -10.08 -13.33 4.21
CA LYS A 24 -9.77 -14.59 4.90
C LYS A 24 -8.36 -14.57 5.49
N GLN A 25 -7.37 -14.07 4.75
CA GLN A 25 -5.97 -14.05 5.21
C GLN A 25 -5.72 -13.04 6.35
N SER A 26 -6.49 -11.95 6.37
CA SER A 26 -6.38 -10.92 7.42
C SER A 26 -7.27 -11.18 8.64
N GLY A 27 -8.27 -12.06 8.51
CA GLY A 27 -9.33 -12.21 9.51
C GLY A 27 -10.24 -10.98 9.65
N ARG A 28 -10.22 -10.04 8.68
CA ARG A 28 -10.96 -8.77 8.72
C ARG A 28 -11.97 -8.66 7.59
N LYS A 29 -13.04 -7.93 7.87
CA LYS A 29 -14.05 -7.55 6.88
C LYS A 29 -14.46 -6.10 7.14
N PRO A 30 -14.90 -5.35 6.11
CA PRO A 30 -15.42 -4.00 6.30
C PRO A 30 -16.70 -4.01 7.12
N ASP A 31 -16.84 -3.04 8.02
CA ASP A 31 -18.13 -2.66 8.58
C ASP A 31 -18.90 -1.88 7.49
N LEU A 32 -19.88 -2.51 6.88
CA LEU A 32 -20.61 -1.95 5.74
C LEU A 32 -21.35 -0.66 6.10
N ASP A 33 -21.89 -0.53 7.32
CA ASP A 33 -22.58 0.68 7.77
C ASP A 33 -21.60 1.86 7.87
N LEU A 34 -20.43 1.60 8.44
CA LEU A 34 -19.35 2.59 8.49
C LEU A 34 -18.90 2.96 7.09
N TRP A 35 -18.63 1.99 6.22
CA TRP A 35 -18.14 2.23 4.86
C TRP A 35 -19.16 2.98 4.00
N THR A 36 -20.44 2.70 4.14
CA THR A 36 -21.51 3.42 3.45
C THR A 36 -21.56 4.90 3.84
N LYS A 37 -21.29 5.23 5.11
CA LYS A 37 -21.18 6.61 5.59
C LYS A 37 -19.86 7.28 5.20
N PHE A 38 -18.77 6.51 5.19
CA PHE A 38 -17.42 7.02 4.94
C PHE A 38 -17.15 7.33 3.47
N VAL A 39 -17.52 6.43 2.55
CA VAL A 39 -17.19 6.56 1.12
C VAL A 39 -17.63 7.90 0.50
N PRO A 40 -18.86 8.41 0.74
CA PRO A 40 -19.28 9.70 0.18
C PRO A 40 -18.45 10.91 0.62
N VAL A 41 -17.77 10.80 1.76
CA VAL A 41 -16.95 11.89 2.33
C VAL A 41 -15.45 11.64 2.20
N SER A 42 -15.05 10.46 1.70
CA SER A 42 -13.64 10.06 1.59
C SER A 42 -12.87 10.84 0.51
N GLY A 43 -13.54 11.39 -0.49
CA GLY A 43 -12.92 12.19 -1.55
C GLY A 43 -12.15 13.41 -1.02
N ASN A 44 -12.54 13.92 0.15
CA ASN A 44 -11.82 15.03 0.81
C ASN A 44 -10.48 14.61 1.44
N LEU A 45 -10.17 13.30 1.46
CA LEU A 45 -8.93 12.74 2.02
C LEU A 45 -7.82 12.57 0.97
N ASN A 46 -7.87 13.36 -0.11
CA ASN A 46 -6.81 13.39 -1.11
C ASN A 46 -5.57 14.09 -0.53
N VAL A 47 -4.50 13.33 -0.30
CA VAL A 47 -3.26 13.81 0.34
C VAL A 47 -2.56 14.86 -0.53
N ASP A 48 -2.71 14.76 -1.86
CA ASP A 48 -2.03 15.66 -2.81
C ASP A 48 -2.70 17.05 -2.90
N GLU A 49 -3.92 17.19 -2.37
CA GLU A 49 -4.72 18.43 -2.47
C GLU A 49 -4.94 19.13 -1.10
N VAL A 50 -4.34 18.60 -0.02
CA VAL A 50 -4.67 19.03 1.35
C VAL A 50 -3.43 19.36 2.16
N ASP A 51 -3.35 20.59 2.67
CA ASP A 51 -2.24 21.06 3.53
C ASP A 51 -2.18 20.35 4.90
N ASP A 52 -3.35 19.95 5.46
CA ASP A 52 -3.42 19.29 6.76
C ASP A 52 -4.39 18.09 6.75
N ILE A 53 -3.87 16.96 6.35
CA ILE A 53 -4.62 15.70 6.28
C ILE A 53 -5.21 15.28 7.64
N GLU A 54 -4.57 15.66 8.75
CA GLU A 54 -5.08 15.32 10.09
C GLU A 54 -6.35 16.09 10.44
N LYS A 55 -6.47 17.35 10.01
CA LYS A 55 -7.71 18.15 10.15
C LYS A 55 -8.83 17.55 9.30
N ILE A 56 -8.51 17.12 8.07
CA ILE A 56 -9.50 16.49 7.20
C ILE A 56 -10.00 15.16 7.79
N TRP A 57 -9.12 14.32 8.33
CA TRP A 57 -9.55 13.12 9.05
C TRP A 57 -10.46 13.45 10.24
N ALA A 58 -10.13 14.48 11.02
CA ALA A 58 -10.95 14.92 12.15
C ALA A 58 -12.33 15.43 11.71
N SER A 59 -12.39 16.24 10.63
CA SER A 59 -13.65 16.76 10.10
C SER A 59 -14.52 15.65 9.49
N THR A 60 -13.91 14.74 8.74
CA THR A 60 -14.57 13.57 8.15
C THR A 60 -15.17 12.67 9.23
N ALA A 61 -14.39 12.35 10.25
CA ALA A 61 -14.86 11.54 11.38
C ALA A 61 -16.06 12.18 12.10
N ARG A 62 -16.01 13.49 12.33
CA ARG A 62 -17.10 14.24 12.96
C ARG A 62 -18.38 14.19 12.12
N LYS A 63 -18.27 14.36 10.80
CA LYS A 63 -19.42 14.31 9.88
C LYS A 63 -20.19 13.00 9.95
N ILE A 64 -19.51 11.89 10.19
CA ILE A 64 -20.13 10.55 10.24
C ILE A 64 -20.32 10.01 11.67
N GLY A 65 -20.09 10.84 12.70
CA GLY A 65 -20.34 10.49 14.10
C GLY A 65 -19.26 9.60 14.75
N TYR A 66 -18.01 9.66 14.27
CA TYR A 66 -16.90 8.88 14.80
C TYR A 66 -15.80 9.77 15.39
N SER A 67 -15.01 9.24 16.33
CA SER A 67 -13.74 9.86 16.67
C SER A 67 -12.69 9.55 15.59
N LYS A 68 -11.77 10.51 15.35
CA LYS A 68 -10.70 10.36 14.35
C LYS A 68 -9.92 9.05 14.49
N ASN A 69 -9.50 8.72 15.71
CA ASN A 69 -8.69 7.54 15.96
C ASN A 69 -9.48 6.24 15.72
N LYS A 70 -10.75 6.19 16.12
CA LYS A 70 -11.62 5.05 15.87
C LYS A 70 -11.84 4.86 14.37
N LEU A 71 -12.13 5.94 13.64
CA LEU A 71 -12.32 5.88 12.19
C LEU A 71 -11.05 5.37 11.48
N LYS A 72 -9.88 5.94 11.78
CA LYS A 72 -8.62 5.48 11.19
C LYS A 72 -8.33 4.00 11.48
N LYS A 73 -8.62 3.54 12.72
CA LYS A 73 -8.42 2.15 13.13
C LYS A 73 -9.26 1.16 12.33
N GLU A 74 -10.47 1.55 11.93
CA GLU A 74 -11.36 0.71 11.12
C GLU A 74 -11.07 0.81 9.62
N ILE A 75 -10.77 2.01 9.11
CA ILE A 75 -10.61 2.25 7.67
C ILE A 75 -9.25 1.77 7.16
N TYR A 76 -8.15 2.11 7.83
CA TYR A 76 -6.81 1.82 7.29
C TYR A 76 -6.51 0.34 7.03
N PRO A 77 -6.87 -0.61 7.93
CA PRO A 77 -6.61 -2.03 7.65
C PRO A 77 -7.34 -2.52 6.40
N ILE A 78 -8.60 -2.14 6.24
CA ILE A 78 -9.42 -2.55 5.10
C ILE A 78 -8.96 -1.87 3.81
N SER A 79 -8.69 -0.56 3.84
CA SER A 79 -8.10 0.16 2.69
C SER A 79 -6.77 -0.45 2.24
N SER A 80 -5.97 -0.93 3.19
CA SER A 80 -4.71 -1.63 2.88
C SER A 80 -4.94 -2.95 2.14
N LEU A 81 -6.00 -3.69 2.44
CA LEU A 81 -6.36 -4.90 1.69
C LEU A 81 -6.75 -4.57 0.25
N TYR A 82 -7.51 -3.48 0.05
CA TYR A 82 -7.86 -3.02 -1.29
C TYR A 82 -6.64 -2.53 -2.07
N ALA A 83 -5.73 -1.82 -1.41
CA ALA A 83 -4.47 -1.42 -2.02
C ALA A 83 -3.62 -2.63 -2.44
N ILE A 84 -3.54 -3.69 -1.61
CA ILE A 84 -2.87 -4.94 -1.96
C ILE A 84 -3.52 -5.59 -3.20
N ALA A 85 -4.85 -5.64 -3.25
CA ALA A 85 -5.58 -6.20 -4.38
C ALA A 85 -5.31 -5.40 -5.67
N ASP A 86 -5.37 -4.08 -5.62
CA ASP A 86 -5.13 -3.21 -6.76
C ASP A 86 -3.67 -3.26 -7.24
N HIS A 87 -2.73 -3.18 -6.32
CA HIS A 87 -1.29 -3.27 -6.62
C HIS A 87 -0.91 -4.63 -7.23
N SER A 88 -1.46 -5.73 -6.72
CA SER A 88 -1.19 -7.06 -7.27
C SER A 88 -1.78 -7.24 -8.67
N ARG A 89 -2.95 -6.63 -8.96
CA ARG A 89 -3.51 -6.59 -10.31
C ARG A 89 -2.64 -5.78 -11.27
N THR A 90 -2.23 -4.59 -10.85
CA THR A 90 -1.32 -3.72 -11.63
C THR A 90 -0.01 -4.44 -11.96
N LEU A 91 0.57 -5.14 -10.97
CA LEU A 91 1.79 -5.93 -11.17
C LEU A 91 1.57 -7.07 -12.17
N LEU A 92 0.43 -7.76 -12.11
CA LEU A 92 0.14 -8.82 -13.10
C LEU A 92 0.17 -8.28 -14.52
N PHE A 93 -0.53 -7.18 -14.81
CA PHE A 93 -0.54 -6.59 -16.16
C PHE A 93 0.85 -6.13 -16.59
N ALA A 94 1.48 -5.28 -15.80
CA ALA A 94 2.77 -4.70 -16.18
C ALA A 94 3.87 -5.76 -16.38
N LEU A 95 3.93 -6.77 -15.52
CA LEU A 95 4.91 -7.85 -15.65
C LEU A 95 4.57 -8.81 -16.78
N ALA A 96 3.30 -9.04 -17.09
CA ALA A 96 2.87 -9.84 -18.23
C ALA A 96 3.22 -9.14 -19.55
N ASP A 97 3.19 -7.81 -19.59
CA ASP A 97 3.63 -6.99 -20.74
C ASP A 97 5.15 -6.84 -20.85
N GLY A 98 5.92 -7.52 -19.96
CA GLY A 98 7.38 -7.57 -20.04
C GLY A 98 8.11 -6.50 -19.24
N ALA A 99 7.41 -5.62 -18.50
CA ALA A 99 8.07 -4.69 -17.59
C ALA A 99 8.75 -5.43 -16.44
N LEU A 100 9.87 -4.90 -15.94
CA LEU A 100 10.62 -5.52 -14.83
C LEU A 100 10.84 -4.54 -13.69
N PRO A 101 10.71 -4.98 -12.42
CA PRO A 101 11.05 -4.15 -11.28
C PRO A 101 12.54 -3.76 -11.29
N SER A 102 12.83 -2.48 -11.16
CA SER A 102 14.19 -1.94 -11.19
C SER A 102 14.41 -0.85 -10.14
N ASN A 103 15.60 -0.22 -10.14
CA ASN A 103 15.91 0.91 -9.25
C ASN A 103 15.61 2.28 -9.87
N SER A 104 15.18 2.35 -11.14
CA SER A 104 14.96 3.60 -11.86
C SER A 104 13.81 3.46 -12.85
N GLY A 105 13.29 4.59 -13.33
CA GLY A 105 12.22 4.64 -14.34
C GLY A 105 10.94 3.92 -13.92
N GLY A 106 10.16 3.43 -14.88
CA GLY A 106 8.91 2.71 -14.63
C GLY A 106 9.05 1.47 -13.76
N GLY A 107 10.18 0.76 -13.86
CA GLY A 107 10.46 -0.40 -13.02
C GLY A 107 10.61 -0.08 -11.53
N TYR A 108 11.03 1.15 -11.18
CA TYR A 108 11.03 1.62 -9.80
C TYR A 108 9.61 1.68 -9.22
N ASN A 109 8.64 2.15 -10.00
CA ASN A 109 7.25 2.18 -9.57
C ASN A 109 6.72 0.77 -9.30
N LEU A 110 7.02 -0.21 -10.16
CA LEU A 110 6.62 -1.60 -9.94
C LEU A 110 7.23 -2.18 -8.66
N ARG A 111 8.50 -1.91 -8.41
CA ARG A 111 9.16 -2.31 -7.16
C ARG A 111 8.53 -1.63 -5.95
N SER A 112 8.18 -0.35 -6.06
CA SER A 112 7.60 0.43 -4.97
C SER A 112 6.21 -0.06 -4.59
N ILE A 113 5.33 -0.32 -5.55
CA ILE A 113 3.97 -0.85 -5.26
C ILE A 113 4.02 -2.27 -4.69
N TYR A 114 4.95 -3.13 -5.18
CA TYR A 114 5.18 -4.43 -4.57
C TYR A 114 5.59 -4.32 -3.09
N ARG A 115 6.61 -3.51 -2.80
CA ARG A 115 7.10 -3.29 -1.44
C ARG A 115 6.05 -2.70 -0.52
N ARG A 116 5.27 -1.72 -1.03
CA ARG A 116 4.16 -1.11 -0.30
C ARG A 116 3.09 -2.14 0.09
N SER A 117 2.78 -3.07 -0.80
CA SER A 117 1.86 -4.18 -0.50
C SER A 117 2.39 -5.08 0.61
N MET A 118 3.69 -5.40 0.58
CA MET A 118 4.33 -6.21 1.62
C MET A 118 4.39 -5.47 2.96
N ASP A 119 4.61 -4.16 2.96
CA ASP A 119 4.59 -3.34 4.18
C ASP A 119 3.18 -3.28 4.79
N PHE A 120 2.13 -3.15 3.97
CA PHE A 120 0.74 -3.26 4.44
C PHE A 120 0.44 -4.63 5.02
N ALA A 121 0.87 -5.70 4.35
CA ALA A 121 0.68 -7.05 4.84
C ALA A 121 1.33 -7.26 6.21
N ASN A 122 2.57 -6.81 6.37
CA ASN A 122 3.30 -6.89 7.64
C ASN A 122 2.64 -6.05 8.74
N LYS A 123 2.26 -4.80 8.43
CA LYS A 123 1.64 -3.87 9.39
C LYS A 123 0.32 -4.40 9.95
N TYR A 124 -0.46 -5.08 9.13
CA TYR A 124 -1.80 -5.57 9.52
C TYR A 124 -1.87 -7.08 9.71
N ASN A 125 -0.72 -7.77 9.77
CA ASN A 125 -0.60 -9.22 9.96
C ASN A 125 -1.40 -10.03 8.93
N VAL A 126 -1.35 -9.63 7.67
CA VAL A 126 -1.98 -10.35 6.57
C VAL A 126 -1.04 -11.46 6.10
N LYS A 127 -1.49 -12.70 6.09
CA LYS A 127 -0.73 -13.84 5.54
C LYS A 127 -0.79 -13.78 4.01
N LEU A 128 0.10 -12.98 3.42
CA LEU A 128 0.08 -12.69 2.00
C LEU A 128 0.87 -13.73 1.20
N ASP A 129 0.19 -14.36 0.24
CA ASP A 129 0.81 -15.17 -0.81
C ASP A 129 0.56 -14.48 -2.17
N TYR A 130 1.60 -13.82 -2.67
CA TYR A 130 1.53 -13.13 -3.95
C TYR A 130 1.30 -14.08 -5.13
N SER A 131 1.86 -15.30 -5.08
CA SER A 131 1.62 -16.31 -6.13
C SER A 131 0.12 -16.60 -6.24
N LYS A 132 -0.56 -16.71 -5.09
CA LYS A 132 -2.01 -16.94 -5.07
C LYS A 132 -2.81 -15.75 -5.56
N LEU A 133 -2.40 -14.51 -5.23
CA LEU A 133 -3.06 -13.31 -5.74
C LEU A 133 -2.99 -13.24 -7.27
N ILE A 134 -1.82 -13.49 -7.86
CA ILE A 134 -1.62 -13.50 -9.31
C ILE A 134 -2.53 -14.54 -9.99
N GLU A 135 -2.64 -15.75 -9.44
CA GLU A 135 -3.56 -16.77 -9.94
C GLU A 135 -5.03 -16.33 -9.89
N LEU A 136 -5.45 -15.73 -8.76
CA LEU A 136 -6.82 -15.26 -8.59
C LEU A 136 -7.15 -14.16 -9.60
N HIS A 137 -6.28 -13.15 -9.77
CA HIS A 137 -6.48 -12.10 -10.75
C HIS A 137 -6.52 -12.64 -12.19
N ALA A 138 -5.58 -13.52 -12.56
CA ALA A 138 -5.59 -14.11 -13.90
C ALA A 138 -6.87 -14.90 -14.17
N LYS A 139 -7.42 -15.59 -13.16
CA LYS A 139 -8.69 -16.29 -13.26
C LYS A 139 -9.89 -15.35 -13.39
N GLU A 140 -9.94 -14.28 -12.58
CA GLU A 140 -11.01 -13.28 -12.61
C GLU A 140 -11.03 -12.51 -13.94
N LEU A 141 -9.86 -12.21 -14.47
CA LEU A 141 -9.69 -11.44 -15.70
C LEU A 141 -9.74 -12.28 -16.98
N LYS A 142 -9.72 -13.61 -16.88
CA LYS A 142 -9.68 -14.52 -18.03
C LYS A 142 -10.72 -14.24 -19.12
N PRO A 143 -11.98 -13.87 -18.80
CA PRO A 143 -12.98 -13.57 -19.85
C PRO A 143 -12.61 -12.37 -20.73
N GLN A 144 -11.87 -11.40 -20.21
CA GLN A 144 -11.48 -10.18 -20.92
C GLN A 144 -10.02 -10.21 -21.40
N TYR A 145 -9.14 -10.88 -20.62
CA TYR A 145 -7.69 -10.93 -20.83
C TYR A 145 -7.17 -12.36 -20.68
N PRO A 146 -7.53 -13.28 -21.62
CA PRO A 146 -7.16 -14.70 -21.53
C PRO A 146 -5.65 -14.93 -21.59
N GLU A 147 -4.88 -14.02 -22.23
CA GLU A 147 -3.43 -14.04 -22.36
C GLU A 147 -2.71 -14.00 -21.02
N LEU A 148 -3.27 -13.32 -20.00
CA LEU A 148 -2.68 -13.25 -18.67
C LEU A 148 -2.46 -14.63 -18.05
N SER A 149 -3.31 -15.61 -18.38
CA SER A 149 -3.17 -16.98 -17.88
C SER A 149 -1.86 -17.63 -18.29
N LYS A 150 -1.28 -17.24 -19.45
CA LYS A 150 -0.01 -17.76 -19.95
C LYS A 150 1.19 -17.16 -19.20
N SER A 151 1.03 -15.94 -18.67
CA SER A 151 2.09 -15.18 -17.99
C SER A 151 2.18 -15.46 -16.49
N VAL A 152 1.21 -16.18 -15.90
CA VAL A 152 1.14 -16.41 -14.44
C VAL A 152 2.47 -16.92 -13.86
N LYS A 153 3.05 -17.96 -14.46
CA LYS A 153 4.29 -18.57 -13.96
C LYS A 153 5.47 -17.61 -13.98
N SER A 154 5.69 -16.90 -15.10
CA SER A 154 6.79 -15.94 -15.23
C SER A 154 6.61 -14.75 -14.26
N VAL A 155 5.40 -14.24 -14.11
CA VAL A 155 5.10 -13.18 -13.14
C VAL A 155 5.37 -13.64 -11.70
N GLN A 156 4.97 -14.86 -11.35
CA GLN A 156 5.25 -15.43 -10.02
C GLN A 156 6.75 -15.56 -9.74
N GLU A 157 7.54 -15.97 -10.74
CA GLU A 157 9.01 -16.06 -10.61
C GLU A 157 9.67 -14.70 -10.38
N ILE A 158 9.23 -13.67 -11.13
CA ILE A 158 9.70 -12.29 -10.95
C ILE A 158 9.37 -11.80 -9.54
N LEU A 159 8.13 -12.00 -9.08
CA LEU A 159 7.71 -11.56 -7.76
C LEU A 159 8.40 -12.32 -6.62
N LYS A 160 8.68 -13.61 -6.76
CA LYS A 160 9.51 -14.38 -5.82
C LYS A 160 10.95 -13.83 -5.73
N ALA A 161 11.51 -13.38 -6.86
CA ALA A 161 12.82 -12.71 -6.83
C ALA A 161 12.77 -11.37 -6.09
N GLU A 162 11.71 -10.57 -6.28
CA GLU A 162 11.52 -9.31 -5.55
C GLU A 162 11.23 -9.55 -4.05
N GLU A 163 10.52 -10.62 -3.69
CA GLU A 163 10.30 -11.02 -2.29
C GLU A 163 11.62 -11.27 -1.54
N ARG A 164 12.53 -12.01 -2.18
CA ARG A 164 13.87 -12.26 -1.62
C ARG A 164 14.63 -10.95 -1.40
N LYS A 165 14.63 -10.04 -2.39
CA LYS A 165 15.27 -8.73 -2.29
C LYS A 165 14.63 -7.86 -1.20
N TYR A 166 13.29 -7.86 -1.10
CA TYR A 166 12.56 -7.15 -0.05
C TYR A 166 12.94 -7.65 1.33
N THR A 167 12.90 -8.97 1.55
CA THR A 167 13.25 -9.60 2.84
C THR A 167 14.68 -9.24 3.25
N GLN A 168 15.61 -9.32 2.30
CA GLN A 168 17.01 -8.97 2.56
C GLN A 168 17.17 -7.48 2.88
N SER A 169 16.47 -6.59 2.16
CA SER A 169 16.50 -5.15 2.45
C SER A 169 15.95 -4.83 3.85
N LYS A 170 14.87 -5.51 4.29
CA LYS A 170 14.32 -5.31 5.64
C LYS A 170 15.27 -5.74 6.77
N ILE A 171 16.05 -6.80 6.55
CA ILE A 171 17.10 -7.21 7.51
C ILE A 171 18.17 -6.11 7.64
N VAL A 172 18.62 -5.57 6.49
CA VAL A 172 19.60 -4.47 6.46
C VAL A 172 19.02 -3.22 7.11
N SER A 173 17.78 -2.85 6.74
CA SER A 173 17.09 -1.67 7.29
C SER A 173 16.97 -1.75 8.81
N LYS A 174 16.58 -2.90 9.39
CA LYS A 174 16.52 -3.08 10.85
C LYS A 174 17.85 -2.80 11.54
N ARG A 175 18.97 -3.23 10.95
CA ARG A 175 20.33 -2.96 11.48
C ARG A 175 20.68 -1.47 11.41
N ILE A 176 20.32 -0.80 10.33
CA ILE A 176 20.54 0.63 10.17
C ILE A 176 19.68 1.41 11.16
N ILE A 177 18.39 1.09 11.25
CA ILE A 177 17.45 1.73 12.19
C ILE A 177 17.96 1.62 13.63
N SER A 178 18.41 0.44 14.06
CA SER A 178 18.91 0.22 15.44
C SER A 178 20.13 1.09 15.82
N LYS A 179 20.91 1.52 14.82
CA LYS A 179 22.02 2.44 15.00
C LYS A 179 21.55 3.91 14.99
N ILE A 180 20.69 4.25 14.03
CA ILE A 180 20.26 5.62 13.76
C ILE A 180 19.34 6.18 14.85
N ILE A 181 18.48 5.36 15.46
CA ILE A 181 17.60 5.82 16.55
C ILE A 181 18.34 6.33 17.80
N LYS A 182 19.64 6.08 17.87
CA LYS A 182 20.54 6.57 18.93
C LYS A 182 21.18 7.92 18.61
N THR A 183 20.99 8.43 17.40
CA THR A 183 21.57 9.69 16.90
C THR A 183 20.47 10.69 16.56
N THR A 184 20.84 11.96 16.41
CA THR A 184 19.91 12.97 15.90
C THR A 184 19.70 12.76 14.40
N VAL A 185 18.46 12.71 13.97
CA VAL A 185 18.08 12.53 12.57
C VAL A 185 17.37 13.78 12.11
N ASP A 186 17.97 14.49 11.17
CA ASP A 186 17.36 15.63 10.49
C ASP A 186 16.54 15.18 9.27
N GLU A 187 15.85 16.10 8.66
CA GLU A 187 15.01 15.85 7.51
C GLU A 187 15.79 15.37 6.28
N ASN A 188 16.98 15.92 6.04
CA ASN A 188 17.83 15.49 4.93
C ASN A 188 18.25 14.03 5.08
N LYS A 189 18.55 13.63 6.31
CA LYS A 189 18.88 12.23 6.63
C LYS A 189 17.68 11.31 6.45
N LEU A 190 16.47 11.76 6.78
CA LEU A 190 15.24 11.00 6.50
C LEU A 190 15.05 10.78 4.99
N LEU A 191 15.23 11.82 4.18
CA LEU A 191 15.16 11.74 2.72
C LEU A 191 16.22 10.80 2.14
N GLU A 192 17.48 10.91 2.60
CA GLU A 192 18.57 10.00 2.19
C GLU A 192 18.25 8.54 2.51
N LEU A 193 17.76 8.26 3.72
CA LEU A 193 17.41 6.91 4.16
C LEU A 193 16.25 6.32 3.35
N TYR A 194 15.27 7.14 3.04
CA TYR A 194 14.16 6.75 2.20
C TYR A 194 14.62 6.41 0.77
N ASP A 195 15.33 7.33 0.11
CA ASP A 195 15.78 7.17 -1.28
C ASP A 195 16.80 6.05 -1.46
N SER A 196 17.81 5.97 -0.55
CA SER A 196 18.94 5.06 -0.72
C SER A 196 18.79 3.70 -0.07
N LYS A 197 17.97 3.60 0.98
CA LYS A 197 17.81 2.37 1.80
C LYS A 197 16.36 1.86 1.86
N GLY A 198 15.40 2.64 1.36
CA GLY A 198 13.98 2.30 1.43
C GLY A 198 13.46 2.23 2.88
N ILE A 199 14.07 3.00 3.79
CA ILE A 199 13.63 3.13 5.18
C ILE A 199 12.65 4.28 5.26
N THR A 200 11.40 4.01 5.66
CA THR A 200 10.39 5.04 5.79
C THR A 200 10.56 5.83 7.09
N PRO A 201 10.18 7.13 7.10
CA PRO A 201 10.22 7.91 8.33
C PRO A 201 9.29 7.34 9.42
N GLU A 202 8.20 6.65 9.04
CA GLU A 202 7.32 5.95 9.96
C GLU A 202 8.02 4.79 10.66
N GLU A 203 8.83 4.00 9.95
CA GLU A 203 9.63 2.92 10.55
C GLU A 203 10.61 3.47 11.60
N LEU A 204 11.22 4.63 11.32
CA LEU A 204 12.12 5.30 12.27
C LEU A 204 11.36 5.89 13.47
N SER A 205 10.19 6.50 13.22
CA SER A 205 9.33 7.04 14.27
C SER A 205 8.87 5.93 15.22
N GLU A 206 8.39 4.82 14.67
CA GLU A 206 7.95 3.65 15.45
C GLU A 206 9.11 3.05 16.26
N ALA A 207 10.26 2.81 15.62
CA ALA A 207 11.43 2.24 16.28
C ALA A 207 12.00 3.17 17.37
N SER A 208 11.92 4.49 17.18
CA SER A 208 12.35 5.49 18.17
C SER A 208 11.30 5.81 19.22
N LYS A 209 10.14 5.12 19.22
CA LYS A 209 8.98 5.40 20.09
C LYS A 209 8.50 6.85 19.98
N GLY A 210 8.45 7.39 18.75
CA GLY A 210 7.96 8.74 18.46
C GLY A 210 8.97 9.86 18.70
N LYS A 211 10.22 9.56 19.05
CA LYS A 211 11.27 10.59 19.20
C LYS A 211 11.64 11.23 17.86
N ILE A 212 11.71 10.44 16.79
CA ILE A 212 11.89 10.92 15.43
C ILE A 212 10.50 11.22 14.86
N LYS A 213 10.23 12.49 14.58
CA LYS A 213 8.94 12.93 14.01
C LYS A 213 8.96 12.79 12.50
N VAL A 214 7.82 12.40 11.93
CA VAL A 214 7.60 12.39 10.48
C VAL A 214 7.14 13.79 10.04
N PRO A 215 7.90 14.49 9.17
CA PRO A 215 7.43 15.77 8.63
C PRO A 215 6.15 15.57 7.80
N SER A 216 5.18 16.49 7.93
CA SER A 216 3.89 16.39 7.22
C SER A 216 4.02 16.47 5.70
N ASP A 217 5.05 17.18 5.22
CA ASP A 217 5.36 17.40 3.81
C ASP A 217 6.45 16.46 3.26
N PHE A 218 6.84 15.43 4.02
CA PHE A 218 7.93 14.52 3.67
C PHE A 218 7.75 13.91 2.26
N TYR A 219 6.60 13.34 1.98
CA TYR A 219 6.34 12.67 0.71
C TYR A 219 6.20 13.64 -0.47
N LEU A 220 5.77 14.88 -0.23
CA LEU A 220 5.80 15.93 -1.25
C LEU A 220 7.24 16.29 -1.64
N LYS A 221 8.15 16.37 -0.65
CA LYS A 221 9.58 16.59 -0.90
C LYS A 221 10.24 15.42 -1.64
N VAL A 222 9.84 14.19 -1.33
CA VAL A 222 10.29 13.00 -2.07
C VAL A 222 9.86 13.10 -3.53
N ALA A 223 8.58 13.37 -3.79
CA ALA A 223 8.04 13.50 -5.15
C ALA A 223 8.80 14.57 -5.95
N SER A 224 8.95 15.77 -5.39
CA SER A 224 9.70 16.87 -6.02
C SER A 224 11.16 16.54 -6.33
N ARG A 225 11.81 15.68 -5.55
CA ARG A 225 13.18 15.20 -5.83
C ARG A 225 13.23 14.23 -7.00
N HIS A 226 12.19 13.41 -7.17
CA HIS A 226 12.14 12.44 -8.27
C HIS A 226 11.73 13.08 -9.60
N GLU A 227 10.94 14.16 -9.60
CA GLU A 227 10.62 14.94 -10.81
C GLU A 227 11.80 15.68 -11.41
N LYS A 228 12.80 16.04 -10.58
CA LYS A 228 14.02 16.77 -11.01
C LYS A 228 15.15 15.85 -11.49
N ARG A 229 14.96 14.55 -11.49
CA ARG A 229 15.90 13.53 -11.98
C ARG A 229 15.42 12.86 -13.26
#